data_3b10bd860bfc999a4f000578573b45a4
#
_entry.id   3b10bd860bfc999a4f000578573b45a4
#
_cell.length_a   1.000
_cell.length_b   1.000
_cell.length_c   1.000
_cell.angle_alpha   90.00
_cell.angle_beta   90.00
_cell.angle_gamma   90.00
#
_symmetry.space_group_name_H-M   'P 1'
#
loop_
_entity.id
_entity.type
_entity.pdbx_description
1 polymer ?
#
loop_
_entity_poly.entity_id
_entity_poly.type
_entity_poly.pdbx_seq_one_letter_code
_entity_poly.pdbx_strand_id
1 'polypeptide(L)'
;MDHLKKTGIKPAVLEEIKKIAEEYDVKKVILFGSRARGDYSRTSDIDLAAAGGRVTDFILDVKDTTSTLLNYDIVNLDDVEPGDFLEVIMKEGIVLYEKV
;
A
#
# COMPACT_ATOMS: atom_id res chain seq x y z
N MET A 1 -19.23 6.33 -0.02
CA MET A 1 -18.26 6.99 0.84
C MET A 1 -16.86 6.48 0.54
N ASP A 2 -15.94 7.39 0.46
CA ASP A 2 -14.59 7.07 0.04
C ASP A 2 -13.69 6.89 1.28
N HIS A 3 -13.34 5.64 1.59
CA HIS A 3 -12.44 5.33 2.72
C HIS A 3 -11.06 5.96 2.53
N LEU A 4 -10.65 6.18 1.29
CA LEU A 4 -9.31 6.66 0.98
C LEU A 4 -9.10 8.12 1.37
N LYS A 5 -10.18 8.91 1.46
CA LYS A 5 -10.08 10.30 1.90
C LYS A 5 -9.65 10.42 3.35
N LYS A 6 -9.87 9.38 4.15
CA LYS A 6 -9.53 9.39 5.58
C LYS A 6 -8.12 8.94 5.87
N THR A 7 -7.34 8.63 4.84
CA THR A 7 -5.97 8.13 5.01
C THR A 7 -4.92 9.24 5.05
N GLY A 8 -5.32 10.45 4.66
CA GLY A 8 -4.37 11.57 4.55
C GLY A 8 -3.43 11.47 3.38
N ILE A 9 -3.63 10.51 2.49
CA ILE A 9 -2.82 10.34 1.28
C ILE A 9 -3.51 11.06 0.14
N LYS A 10 -2.77 11.89 -0.60
CA LYS A 10 -3.34 12.63 -1.72
C LYS A 10 -3.87 11.69 -2.80
N PRO A 11 -5.02 11.98 -3.40
CA PRO A 11 -5.57 11.13 -4.47
C PRO A 11 -4.59 10.89 -5.61
N ALA A 12 -3.78 11.89 -5.96
CA ALA A 12 -2.77 11.73 -7.01
C ALA A 12 -1.77 10.64 -6.67
N VAL A 13 -1.35 10.55 -5.41
CA VAL A 13 -0.41 9.53 -4.96
C VAL A 13 -1.05 8.15 -5.04
N LEU A 14 -2.31 8.02 -4.64
CA LEU A 14 -3.04 6.76 -4.71
C LEU A 14 -3.14 6.27 -6.17
N GLU A 15 -3.41 7.18 -7.10
CA GLU A 15 -3.48 6.83 -8.52
C GLU A 15 -2.12 6.41 -9.07
N GLU A 16 -1.05 7.07 -8.63
CA GLU A 16 0.30 6.69 -9.01
C GLU A 16 0.62 5.27 -8.55
N ILE A 17 0.27 4.94 -7.31
CA ILE A 17 0.48 3.59 -6.76
C ILE A 17 -0.26 2.55 -7.61
N LYS A 18 -1.51 2.83 -7.98
CA LYS A 18 -2.30 1.91 -8.79
C LYS A 18 -1.68 1.68 -10.17
N LYS A 19 -1.22 2.76 -10.81
CA LYS A 19 -0.58 2.65 -12.13
C LYS A 19 0.68 1.82 -12.07
N ILE A 20 1.49 2.01 -11.04
CA ILE A 20 2.72 1.25 -10.87
C ILE A 20 2.40 -0.22 -10.63
N ALA A 21 1.36 -0.50 -9.86
CA ALA A 21 0.91 -1.88 -9.65
C ALA A 21 0.54 -2.55 -10.96
N GLU A 22 -0.19 -1.85 -11.83
CA GLU A 22 -0.53 -2.38 -13.15
C GLU A 22 0.70 -2.63 -13.99
N GLU A 23 1.66 -1.71 -13.97
CA GLU A 23 2.89 -1.80 -14.76
C GLU A 23 3.70 -3.05 -14.43
N TYR A 24 3.77 -3.42 -13.17
CA TYR A 24 4.54 -4.57 -12.72
C TYR A 24 3.69 -5.81 -12.49
N ASP A 25 2.46 -5.78 -12.96
CA ASP A 25 1.53 -6.92 -12.88
C ASP A 25 1.30 -7.41 -11.45
N VAL A 26 1.34 -6.49 -10.50
CA VAL A 26 1.01 -6.77 -9.10
C VAL A 26 -0.48 -7.11 -9.01
N LYS A 27 -0.82 -8.11 -8.22
CA LYS A 27 -2.20 -8.59 -8.13
C LYS A 27 -3.01 -7.86 -7.08
N LYS A 28 -2.37 -7.41 -6.00
CA LYS A 28 -3.09 -6.79 -4.90
C LYS A 28 -2.17 -5.84 -4.13
N VAL A 29 -2.70 -4.67 -3.78
CA VAL A 29 -2.02 -3.70 -2.91
C VAL A 29 -2.97 -3.33 -1.79
N ILE A 30 -2.50 -3.46 -0.55
CA ILE A 30 -3.29 -3.18 0.65
C ILE A 30 -2.60 -2.08 1.44
N LEU A 31 -3.36 -1.07 1.84
CA LEU A 31 -2.89 -0.07 2.81
C LEU A 31 -3.19 -0.60 4.21
N PHE A 32 -2.20 -0.62 5.09
CA PHE A 32 -2.41 -1.02 6.47
C PHE A 32 -1.76 -0.01 7.40
N GLY A 33 -1.69 -0.31 8.70
CA GLY A 33 -1.06 0.57 9.67
C GLY A 33 -1.91 1.79 10.02
N SER A 34 -1.27 2.83 10.53
CA SER A 34 -1.95 3.98 11.10
C SER A 34 -2.86 4.72 10.11
N ARG A 35 -2.45 4.80 8.85
CA ARG A 35 -3.26 5.50 7.84
C ARG A 35 -4.52 4.71 7.46
N ALA A 36 -4.46 3.39 7.57
CA ALA A 36 -5.65 2.56 7.36
C ALA A 36 -6.58 2.63 8.57
N ARG A 37 -6.03 2.66 9.78
CA ARG A 37 -6.83 2.75 11.01
C ARG A 37 -7.42 4.14 11.22
N GLY A 38 -6.75 5.18 10.72
CA GLY A 38 -7.19 6.56 10.91
C GLY A 38 -6.52 7.28 12.08
N ASP A 39 -5.57 6.65 12.75
CA ASP A 39 -4.86 7.26 13.90
C ASP A 39 -3.48 7.79 13.53
N TYR A 40 -3.28 8.14 12.26
CA TYR A 40 -2.01 8.65 11.75
C TYR A 40 -1.79 10.12 12.11
N SER A 41 -0.51 10.52 12.10
CA SER A 41 -0.12 11.92 12.12
C SER A 41 0.24 12.36 10.69
N ARG A 42 0.50 13.66 10.53
CA ARG A 42 0.85 14.22 9.21
C ARG A 42 2.10 13.60 8.61
N THR A 43 2.99 13.11 9.44
CA THR A 43 4.27 12.55 9.00
C THR A 43 4.34 11.04 9.09
N SER A 44 3.24 10.38 9.42
CA SER A 44 3.21 8.92 9.49
C SER A 44 3.54 8.31 8.13
N ASP A 45 4.31 7.20 8.15
CA ASP A 45 4.67 6.48 6.94
C ASP A 45 3.43 5.91 6.26
N ILE A 46 3.58 5.66 4.96
CA ILE A 46 2.56 4.94 4.19
C ILE A 46 2.93 3.45 4.23
N ASP A 47 2.12 2.65 4.91
CA ASP A 47 2.36 1.22 5.05
C ASP A 47 1.56 0.44 4.01
N LEU A 48 2.26 -0.20 3.08
CA LEU A 48 1.63 -0.97 2.02
C LEU A 48 2.05 -2.43 2.09
N ALA A 49 1.15 -3.30 1.66
CA ALA A 49 1.44 -4.70 1.46
C ALA A 49 1.06 -5.05 0.03
N ALA A 50 1.94 -5.71 -0.69
CA ALA A 50 1.72 -6.04 -2.10
C ALA A 50 1.95 -7.52 -2.34
N ALA A 51 1.15 -8.11 -3.24
CA ALA A 51 1.22 -9.53 -3.55
C ALA A 51 1.06 -9.77 -5.05
N GLY A 52 1.75 -10.78 -5.54
CA GLY A 52 1.67 -11.22 -6.94
C GLY A 52 2.52 -10.36 -7.86
N GLY A 53 2.90 -10.92 -9.00
CA GLY A 53 3.66 -10.18 -9.98
C GLY A 53 5.07 -9.78 -9.53
N ARG A 54 5.56 -8.68 -10.08
CA ARG A 54 6.93 -8.20 -9.82
C ARG A 54 6.95 -7.24 -8.65
N VAL A 55 6.72 -7.76 -7.44
CA VAL A 55 6.56 -6.95 -6.24
C VAL A 55 7.82 -6.14 -5.90
N THR A 56 9.01 -6.72 -6.05
CA THR A 56 10.25 -6.00 -5.74
C THR A 56 10.41 -4.76 -6.62
N ASP A 57 10.14 -4.89 -7.91
CA ASP A 57 10.22 -3.76 -8.83
C ASP A 57 9.15 -2.72 -8.50
N PHE A 58 7.96 -3.16 -8.16
CA PHE A 58 6.88 -2.29 -7.71
C PHE A 58 7.32 -1.46 -6.50
N ILE A 59 7.90 -2.11 -5.49
CA ILE A 59 8.35 -1.42 -4.28
C ILE A 59 9.35 -0.32 -4.60
N LEU A 60 10.35 -0.64 -5.42
CA LEU A 60 11.39 0.32 -5.78
C LEU A 60 10.81 1.52 -6.54
N ASP A 61 9.92 1.26 -7.48
CA ASP A 61 9.34 2.33 -8.29
C ASP A 61 8.40 3.21 -7.48
N VAL A 62 7.60 2.63 -6.59
CA VAL A 62 6.72 3.42 -5.72
C VAL A 62 7.54 4.37 -4.85
N LYS A 63 8.62 3.88 -4.27
CA LYS A 63 9.49 4.71 -3.41
C LYS A 63 10.19 5.81 -4.18
N ASP A 64 10.48 5.57 -5.46
CA ASP A 64 11.31 6.46 -6.26
C ASP A 64 10.52 7.51 -7.02
N THR A 65 9.31 7.21 -7.46
CA THR A 65 8.62 8.04 -8.45
C THR A 65 7.32 8.69 -7.98
N THR A 66 6.73 8.26 -6.86
CA THR A 66 5.47 8.87 -6.43
C THR A 66 5.67 10.28 -5.88
N SER A 67 4.64 11.10 -6.03
CA SER A 67 4.68 12.55 -5.74
C SER A 67 4.43 12.85 -4.27
N THR A 68 5.11 12.16 -3.36
CA THR A 68 4.97 12.41 -1.94
C THR A 68 6.33 12.50 -1.25
N LEU A 69 6.39 13.30 -0.20
CA LEU A 69 7.56 13.37 0.66
C LEU A 69 7.47 12.39 1.84
N LEU A 70 6.34 11.71 1.97
CA LEU A 70 6.19 10.70 3.01
C LEU A 70 7.01 9.46 2.68
N ASN A 71 7.50 8.81 3.71
CA ASN A 71 8.21 7.54 3.54
C ASN A 71 7.22 6.40 3.38
N TYR A 72 7.69 5.34 2.73
CA TYR A 72 6.92 4.11 2.57
C TYR A 72 7.55 2.98 3.36
N ASP A 73 6.71 2.14 3.93
CA ASP A 73 7.11 0.84 4.46
C ASP A 73 6.29 -0.19 3.69
N ILE A 74 6.93 -0.89 2.77
CA ILE A 74 6.22 -1.79 1.85
C ILE A 74 6.64 -3.23 2.07
N VAL A 75 5.66 -4.06 2.40
CA VAL A 75 5.86 -5.48 2.69
C VAL A 75 5.48 -6.30 1.46
N ASN A 76 6.34 -7.26 1.11
CA ASN A 76 6.02 -8.25 0.08
C ASN A 76 5.25 -9.40 0.72
N LEU A 77 3.95 -9.45 0.51
CA LEU A 77 3.09 -10.47 1.11
C LEU A 77 3.45 -11.90 0.68
N ASP A 78 4.07 -12.04 -0.49
CA ASP A 78 4.48 -13.35 -0.98
C ASP A 78 5.58 -13.95 -0.11
N ASP A 79 6.30 -13.11 0.66
CA ASP A 79 7.36 -13.54 1.56
C ASP A 79 6.93 -13.59 3.02
N VAL A 80 5.70 -13.19 3.33
CA VAL A 80 5.19 -13.19 4.70
C VAL A 80 4.56 -14.54 5.02
N GLU A 81 5.02 -15.14 6.11
CA GLU A 81 4.45 -16.40 6.55
C GLU A 81 3.12 -16.18 7.27
N PRO A 82 2.20 -17.17 7.23
CA PRO A 82 0.96 -17.08 7.99
C PRO A 82 1.24 -16.85 9.47
N GLY A 83 0.49 -15.96 10.08
CA GLY A 83 0.64 -15.63 11.49
C GLY A 83 -0.03 -14.32 11.84
N ASP A 84 0.29 -13.80 13.01
CA ASP A 84 -0.37 -12.62 13.57
C ASP A 84 -0.21 -11.38 12.69
N PHE A 85 0.99 -11.19 12.13
CA PHE A 85 1.24 -10.02 11.28
C PHE A 85 0.37 -10.03 10.03
N LEU A 86 0.28 -11.17 9.36
CA LEU A 86 -0.57 -11.29 8.18
C LEU A 86 -2.05 -11.08 8.54
N GLU A 87 -2.47 -11.64 9.67
CA GLU A 87 -3.85 -11.46 10.14
C GLU A 87 -4.17 -9.99 10.39
N VAL A 88 -3.25 -9.23 11.00
CA VAL A 88 -3.45 -7.80 11.24
C VAL A 88 -3.59 -7.05 9.91
N ILE A 89 -2.73 -7.33 8.94
CA ILE A 89 -2.81 -6.70 7.63
C ILE A 89 -4.16 -6.97 6.97
N MET A 90 -4.60 -8.23 6.99
CA MET A 90 -5.85 -8.61 6.34
C MET A 90 -7.08 -8.05 7.07
N LYS A 91 -6.99 -7.89 8.37
CA LYS A 91 -8.11 -7.41 9.19
C LYS A 91 -8.29 -5.91 9.11
N GLU A 92 -7.20 -5.15 9.23
CA GLU A 92 -7.29 -3.68 9.25
C GLU A 92 -7.04 -3.03 7.90
N GLY A 93 -6.54 -3.79 6.92
CA GLY A 93 -6.10 -3.25 5.65
C GLY A 93 -7.24 -2.76 4.78
N ILE A 94 -6.92 -1.75 3.96
CA ILE A 94 -7.81 -1.22 2.94
C ILE A 94 -7.21 -1.60 1.59
N VAL A 95 -7.98 -2.31 0.76
CA VAL A 95 -7.50 -2.68 -0.58
C VAL A 95 -7.46 -1.44 -1.45
N LEU A 96 -6.27 -1.04 -1.88
CA LEU A 96 -6.09 0.08 -2.80
C LEU A 96 -6.22 -0.36 -4.26
N TYR A 97 -5.77 -1.56 -4.55
CA TYR A 97 -5.74 -2.08 -5.91
C TYR A 97 -5.86 -3.59 -5.87
N GLU A 98 -6.67 -4.12 -6.76
CA GLU A 98 -6.80 -5.56 -6.93
C GLU A 98 -7.00 -5.85 -8.40
N LYS A 99 -6.16 -6.72 -8.95
CA LYS A 99 -6.27 -7.11 -10.35
C LYS A 99 -7.41 -8.12 -10.49
N VAL A 100 -8.31 -7.82 -11.39
CA VAL A 100 -9.49 -8.66 -11.65
C VAL A 100 -9.23 -9.58 -12.83
#